data_a2b3823903e8246ebb2248609adacfb8
#
_entry.id   a2b3823903e8246ebb2248609adacfb8
#
_cell.length_a   1.000
_cell.length_b   1.000
_cell.length_c   1.000
_cell.angle_alpha   90.00
_cell.angle_beta   90.00
_cell.angle_gamma   90.00
#
_symmetry.space_group_name_H-M   'P 1'
#
loop_
_entity.id
_entity.type
_entity.pdbx_description
1 polymer ?
#
loop_
_entity_poly.entity_id
_entity_poly.type
_entity_poly.pdbx_seq_one_letter_code
_entity_poly.pdbx_strand_id
1 'polypeptide(L)'
;KEDTDSGLTPAQEEKLALYKAKIVRYLIVPEDAEIPAGLDKEMIVIQKPKKSAYVGSEEVLEILDKLNATDQITSVGVKQKNCKVEGIAKAMKAKKIIYAGTYKKPENKKLMKSKCDLAILSNKILPDEKNEKKMSVEDQQKRYEELAEKFVLLDVPMIVDRSADEKKNDAKVEWSKVYEAIFAQTDSADSSAIN
;
A
#
# COMPACT_ATOMS: atom_id res chain seq x y z
N LYS A 1 -35.79 1.03 -0.67
CA LYS A 1 -34.79 -0.05 -0.63
C LYS A 1 -34.14 -0.07 -1.99
N GLU A 2 -33.07 0.66 -2.16
CA GLU A 2 -32.18 0.51 -3.29
C GLU A 2 -31.20 -0.59 -2.92
N ASP A 3 -31.41 -1.80 -3.42
CA ASP A 3 -30.39 -2.84 -3.48
C ASP A 3 -29.35 -2.34 -4.49
N THR A 4 -28.37 -1.61 -4.03
CA THR A 4 -27.15 -1.35 -4.79
C THR A 4 -26.35 -2.63 -4.77
N ASP A 5 -26.61 -3.48 -5.78
CA ASP A 5 -25.73 -4.61 -6.08
C ASP A 5 -24.34 -4.05 -6.36
N SER A 6 -23.47 -4.08 -5.38
CA SER A 6 -22.10 -3.54 -5.44
C SER A 6 -21.22 -4.35 -6.42
N GLY A 7 -21.71 -5.49 -6.91
CA GLY A 7 -20.94 -6.43 -7.71
C GLY A 7 -19.78 -7.09 -6.96
N LEU A 8 -19.67 -6.84 -5.65
CA LEU A 8 -18.68 -7.45 -4.77
C LEU A 8 -19.20 -8.80 -4.22
N THR A 9 -18.30 -9.74 -4.05
CA THR A 9 -18.61 -10.95 -3.29
C THR A 9 -18.71 -10.64 -1.78
N PRO A 10 -19.40 -11.47 -0.97
CA PRO A 10 -19.46 -11.26 0.48
C PRO A 10 -18.08 -11.14 1.15
N ALA A 11 -17.09 -11.92 0.70
CA ALA A 11 -15.72 -11.82 1.21
C ALA A 11 -15.04 -10.49 0.83
N GLN A 12 -15.36 -9.95 -0.34
CA GLN A 12 -14.86 -8.62 -0.75
C GLN A 12 -15.54 -7.49 0.04
N GLU A 13 -16.83 -7.63 0.35
CA GLU A 13 -17.54 -6.68 1.21
C GLU A 13 -16.97 -6.66 2.63
N GLU A 14 -16.68 -7.84 3.21
CA GLU A 14 -15.98 -7.96 4.50
C GLU A 14 -14.61 -7.25 4.45
N LYS A 15 -13.79 -7.49 3.42
CA LYS A 15 -12.51 -6.80 3.24
C LYS A 15 -12.66 -5.29 3.08
N LEU A 16 -13.65 -4.84 2.30
CA LEU A 16 -13.91 -3.40 2.13
C LEU A 16 -14.31 -2.73 3.44
N ALA A 17 -15.09 -3.41 4.28
CA ALA A 17 -15.49 -2.90 5.60
C ALA A 17 -14.27 -2.65 6.52
N LEU A 18 -13.19 -3.44 6.41
CA LEU A 18 -11.96 -3.20 7.17
C LEU A 18 -11.31 -1.86 6.81
N TYR A 19 -11.33 -1.48 5.54
CA TYR A 19 -10.82 -0.16 5.10
C TYR A 19 -11.70 1.01 5.54
N LYS A 20 -13.00 0.79 5.70
CA LYS A 20 -13.97 1.80 6.17
C LYS A 20 -13.98 1.96 7.69
N ALA A 21 -13.32 1.08 8.43
CA ALA A 21 -13.23 1.14 9.87
C ALA A 21 -12.50 2.43 10.33
N LYS A 22 -12.92 2.97 11.49
CA LYS A 22 -12.27 4.15 12.09
C LYS A 22 -10.78 3.95 12.35
N ILE A 23 -10.39 2.70 12.66
CA ILE A 23 -9.00 2.28 12.83
C ILE A 23 -8.77 1.10 11.90
N VAL A 24 -7.94 1.29 10.88
CA VAL A 24 -7.53 0.23 9.97
C VAL A 24 -6.38 -0.54 10.61
N ARG A 25 -6.51 -1.86 10.72
CA ARG A 25 -5.51 -2.74 11.33
C ARG A 25 -4.88 -3.63 10.25
N TYR A 26 -3.59 -3.85 10.38
CA TYR A 26 -2.82 -4.69 9.46
C TYR A 26 -2.14 -5.82 10.22
N LEU A 27 -2.13 -7.01 9.63
CA LEU A 27 -1.40 -8.17 10.10
C LEU A 27 -0.35 -8.54 9.06
N ILE A 28 0.92 -8.44 9.42
CA ILE A 28 2.05 -8.80 8.55
C ILE A 28 2.51 -10.19 8.95
N VAL A 29 2.43 -11.15 8.02
CA VAL A 29 2.78 -12.56 8.24
C VAL A 29 3.74 -13.05 7.15
N PRO A 30 4.61 -14.05 7.44
CA PRO A 30 5.36 -14.74 6.40
C PRO A 30 4.44 -15.35 5.33
N GLU A 31 4.95 -15.53 4.11
CA GLU A 31 4.18 -16.04 2.96
C GLU A 31 3.62 -17.45 3.21
N ASP A 32 4.34 -18.24 3.99
CA ASP A 32 4.01 -19.64 4.33
C ASP A 32 3.34 -19.80 5.70
N ALA A 33 3.10 -18.71 6.43
CA ALA A 33 2.44 -18.77 7.73
C ALA A 33 0.95 -18.96 7.60
N GLU A 34 0.38 -19.86 8.41
CA GLU A 34 -1.05 -19.95 8.58
C GLU A 34 -1.61 -18.73 9.30
N ILE A 35 -2.67 -18.16 8.74
CA ILE A 35 -3.38 -17.06 9.38
C ILE A 35 -4.30 -17.65 10.44
N PRO A 36 -4.16 -17.25 11.72
CA PRO A 36 -5.08 -17.72 12.76
C PRO A 36 -6.53 -17.41 12.41
N ALA A 37 -7.40 -18.40 12.60
CA ALA A 37 -8.81 -18.32 12.19
C ALA A 37 -9.50 -17.06 12.74
N GLY A 38 -10.14 -16.31 11.87
CA GLY A 38 -10.91 -15.11 12.21
C GLY A 38 -10.10 -13.80 12.22
N LEU A 39 -8.77 -13.81 12.23
CA LEU A 39 -7.98 -12.57 12.18
C LEU A 39 -8.07 -11.86 10.83
N ASP A 40 -8.27 -12.59 9.75
CA ASP A 40 -8.51 -12.05 8.41
C ASP A 40 -9.83 -11.27 8.29
N LYS A 41 -10.76 -11.46 9.24
CA LYS A 41 -12.01 -10.71 9.36
C LYS A 41 -11.88 -9.43 10.18
N GLU A 42 -10.82 -9.29 10.95
CA GLU A 42 -10.56 -8.14 11.81
C GLU A 42 -9.41 -7.24 11.32
N MET A 43 -8.53 -7.79 10.50
CA MET A 43 -7.31 -7.14 10.04
C MET A 43 -7.07 -7.38 8.55
N ILE A 44 -6.45 -6.41 7.90
CA ILE A 44 -5.95 -6.55 6.53
C ILE A 44 -4.66 -7.36 6.59
N VAL A 45 -4.66 -8.55 5.98
CA VAL A 45 -3.50 -9.44 5.97
C VAL A 45 -2.54 -9.06 4.86
N ILE A 46 -1.26 -8.92 5.21
CA ILE A 46 -0.16 -8.68 4.28
C ILE A 46 0.85 -9.81 4.46
N GLN A 47 0.89 -10.72 3.49
CA GLN A 47 1.90 -11.77 3.44
C GLN A 47 3.21 -11.22 2.87
N LYS A 48 4.31 -11.40 3.58
CA LYS A 48 5.66 -10.90 3.22
C LYS A 48 6.57 -12.04 2.73
N PRO A 49 7.61 -11.74 1.93
CA PRO A 49 7.97 -10.43 1.41
C PRO A 49 7.09 -10.01 0.23
N LYS A 50 6.81 -8.72 0.12
CA LYS A 50 6.17 -8.16 -1.09
C LYS A 50 7.21 -7.98 -2.18
N LYS A 51 6.83 -8.30 -3.42
CA LYS A 51 7.75 -8.38 -4.56
C LYS A 51 7.37 -7.45 -5.73
N SER A 52 6.16 -6.88 -5.69
CA SER A 52 5.62 -6.10 -6.80
C SER A 52 4.71 -4.97 -6.30
N ALA A 53 5.30 -4.03 -5.54
CA ALA A 53 4.53 -2.94 -4.95
C ALA A 53 4.23 -1.82 -5.95
N TYR A 54 3.03 -1.24 -5.81
CA TYR A 54 2.69 0.10 -6.28
C TYR A 54 2.89 1.11 -5.15
N VAL A 55 3.73 2.12 -5.37
CA VAL A 55 3.99 3.16 -4.38
C VAL A 55 3.51 4.52 -4.88
N GLY A 56 2.44 5.02 -4.25
CA GLY A 56 1.82 6.32 -4.53
C GLY A 56 2.26 7.43 -3.58
N SER A 57 3.10 7.15 -2.58
CA SER A 57 3.68 8.11 -1.63
C SER A 57 5.15 8.38 -1.97
N GLU A 58 5.53 9.65 -2.14
CA GLU A 58 6.93 10.02 -2.39
C GLU A 58 7.79 9.77 -1.15
N GLU A 59 7.23 9.99 0.04
CA GLU A 59 7.89 9.75 1.32
C GLU A 59 8.29 8.27 1.47
N VAL A 60 7.40 7.36 1.05
CA VAL A 60 7.68 5.91 1.08
C VAL A 60 8.74 5.53 0.06
N LEU A 61 8.77 6.17 -1.13
CA LEU A 61 9.83 5.92 -2.11
C LEU A 61 11.22 6.22 -1.53
N GLU A 62 11.36 7.29 -0.73
CA GLU A 62 12.60 7.63 -0.05
C GLU A 62 12.98 6.58 1.02
N ILE A 63 11.99 6.07 1.75
CA ILE A 63 12.22 5.02 2.76
C ILE A 63 12.68 3.73 2.10
N LEU A 64 11.96 3.29 1.05
CA LEU A 64 12.27 2.03 0.36
C LEU A 64 13.61 2.08 -0.39
N ASP A 65 13.98 3.24 -0.95
CA ASP A 65 15.30 3.43 -1.57
C ASP A 65 16.43 3.26 -0.54
N LYS A 66 16.27 3.86 0.66
CA LYS A 66 17.21 3.71 1.78
C LYS A 66 17.29 2.28 2.33
N LEU A 67 16.19 1.54 2.27
CA LEU A 67 16.12 0.13 2.66
C LEU A 67 16.64 -0.83 1.58
N ASN A 68 17.11 -0.32 0.44
CA ASN A 68 17.51 -1.09 -0.75
C ASN A 68 16.38 -2.00 -1.28
N ALA A 69 15.11 -1.59 -1.08
CA ALA A 69 13.92 -2.33 -1.52
C ALA A 69 13.39 -1.88 -2.89
N THR A 70 14.19 -1.15 -3.68
CA THR A 70 13.80 -0.61 -4.99
C THR A 70 13.40 -1.70 -5.98
N ASP A 71 14.05 -2.87 -5.94
CA ASP A 71 13.74 -3.99 -6.85
C ASP A 71 12.37 -4.64 -6.57
N GLN A 72 11.75 -4.36 -5.42
CA GLN A 72 10.41 -4.82 -5.04
C GLN A 72 9.31 -3.83 -5.44
N ILE A 73 9.68 -2.69 -6.04
CA ILE A 73 8.77 -1.69 -6.56
C ILE A 73 8.65 -1.91 -8.08
N THR A 74 7.45 -2.18 -8.56
CA THR A 74 7.21 -2.35 -10.01
C THR A 74 6.46 -1.18 -10.63
N SER A 75 5.76 -0.40 -9.81
CA SER A 75 5.00 0.74 -10.29
C SER A 75 4.91 1.86 -9.25
N VAL A 76 4.79 3.09 -9.74
CA VAL A 76 4.77 4.30 -8.89
C VAL A 76 3.71 5.30 -9.31
N GLY A 77 3.31 6.15 -8.35
CA GLY A 77 2.34 7.23 -8.52
C GLY A 77 2.94 8.55 -9.03
N VAL A 78 4.25 8.62 -9.23
CA VAL A 78 4.97 9.82 -9.67
C VAL A 78 5.50 9.62 -11.10
N LYS A 79 5.41 10.65 -11.93
CA LYS A 79 6.02 10.63 -13.27
C LYS A 79 7.53 10.76 -13.15
N GLN A 80 8.29 10.07 -14.02
CA GLN A 80 9.77 10.05 -14.00
C GLN A 80 10.38 11.45 -13.88
N LYS A 81 9.90 12.42 -14.66
CA LYS A 81 10.40 13.81 -14.66
C LYS A 81 10.21 14.56 -13.32
N ASN A 82 9.33 14.05 -12.47
CA ASN A 82 8.98 14.65 -11.18
C ASN A 82 9.52 13.80 -10.00
N CYS A 83 10.10 12.64 -10.26
CA CYS A 83 10.63 11.76 -9.23
C CYS A 83 11.95 12.33 -8.68
N LYS A 84 11.95 12.62 -7.38
CA LYS A 84 13.12 13.19 -6.67
C LYS A 84 14.07 12.13 -6.13
N VAL A 85 13.62 10.88 -6.01
CA VAL A 85 14.40 9.77 -5.49
C VAL A 85 15.25 9.20 -6.63
N GLU A 86 16.55 9.37 -6.55
CA GLU A 86 17.47 9.09 -7.65
C GLU A 86 17.46 7.62 -8.07
N GLY A 87 17.46 6.67 -7.11
CA GLY A 87 17.39 5.24 -7.39
C GLY A 87 16.12 4.86 -8.15
N ILE A 88 14.97 5.39 -7.72
CA ILE A 88 13.68 5.18 -8.38
C ILE A 88 13.67 5.81 -9.79
N ALA A 89 14.15 7.04 -9.93
CA ALA A 89 14.22 7.72 -11.23
C ALA A 89 15.09 6.96 -12.25
N LYS A 90 16.23 6.39 -11.79
CA LYS A 90 17.10 5.52 -12.61
C LYS A 90 16.38 4.23 -13.01
N ALA A 91 15.68 3.57 -12.08
CA ALA A 91 14.91 2.36 -12.35
C ALA A 91 13.75 2.62 -13.33
N MET A 92 13.08 3.78 -13.23
CA MET A 92 12.06 4.21 -14.20
C MET A 92 12.66 4.44 -15.60
N LYS A 93 13.83 5.08 -15.69
CA LYS A 93 14.55 5.28 -16.96
C LYS A 93 14.91 3.95 -17.60
N ALA A 94 15.31 2.98 -16.80
CA ALA A 94 15.61 1.61 -17.22
C ALA A 94 14.36 0.76 -17.50
N LYS A 95 13.14 1.31 -17.38
CA LYS A 95 11.84 0.63 -17.54
C LYS A 95 11.61 -0.55 -16.58
N LYS A 96 12.35 -0.62 -15.48
CA LYS A 96 12.13 -1.58 -14.40
C LYS A 96 10.91 -1.18 -13.57
N ILE A 97 10.71 0.11 -13.37
CA ILE A 97 9.55 0.69 -12.66
C ILE A 97 8.74 1.52 -13.65
N ILE A 98 7.41 1.37 -13.64
CA ILE A 98 6.51 2.11 -14.51
C ILE A 98 5.66 3.14 -13.74
N TYR A 99 5.27 4.20 -14.40
CA TYR A 99 4.22 5.10 -13.89
C TYR A 99 2.85 4.45 -14.11
N ALA A 100 2.12 4.18 -13.00
CA ALA A 100 0.81 3.53 -13.04
C ALA A 100 -0.33 4.41 -12.53
N GLY A 101 -0.29 5.70 -12.86
CA GLY A 101 -1.29 6.67 -12.39
C GLY A 101 -0.93 7.24 -11.01
N THR A 102 -1.59 8.33 -10.62
CA THR A 102 -1.36 8.98 -9.32
C THR A 102 -2.00 8.19 -8.17
N TYR A 103 -1.59 8.46 -6.92
CA TYR A 103 -2.22 7.87 -5.74
C TYR A 103 -3.74 8.11 -5.66
N LYS A 104 -4.25 9.18 -6.26
CA LYS A 104 -5.70 9.46 -6.35
C LYS A 104 -6.41 8.66 -7.45
N LYS A 105 -5.67 8.25 -8.48
CA LYS A 105 -6.22 7.56 -9.66
C LYS A 105 -5.20 6.59 -10.23
N PRO A 106 -4.95 5.47 -9.52
CA PRO A 106 -4.11 4.39 -10.06
C PRO A 106 -4.78 3.73 -11.27
N GLU A 107 -3.96 3.27 -12.22
CA GLU A 107 -4.41 2.67 -13.47
C GLU A 107 -4.48 1.13 -13.36
N ASN A 108 -5.68 0.55 -13.23
CA ASN A 108 -5.88 -0.91 -13.04
C ASN A 108 -5.10 -1.76 -14.04
N LYS A 109 -5.17 -1.42 -15.34
CA LYS A 109 -4.48 -2.19 -16.39
C LYS A 109 -2.98 -2.28 -16.15
N LYS A 110 -2.36 -1.21 -15.66
CA LYS A 110 -0.92 -1.18 -15.37
C LYS A 110 -0.60 -1.93 -14.09
N LEU A 111 -1.44 -1.81 -13.05
CA LEU A 111 -1.30 -2.57 -11.80
C LEU A 111 -1.39 -4.08 -12.05
N MET A 112 -2.37 -4.51 -12.82
CA MET A 112 -2.52 -5.92 -13.22
C MET A 112 -1.32 -6.40 -14.04
N LYS A 113 -0.87 -5.61 -15.02
CA LYS A 113 0.28 -5.95 -15.86
C LYS A 113 1.57 -6.07 -15.05
N SER A 114 1.76 -5.24 -14.04
CA SER A 114 2.91 -5.30 -13.12
C SER A 114 2.75 -6.36 -12.04
N LYS A 115 1.63 -7.12 -12.01
CA LYS A 115 1.31 -8.11 -10.97
C LYS A 115 1.40 -7.50 -9.56
N CYS A 116 0.86 -6.29 -9.42
CA CYS A 116 0.88 -5.57 -8.14
C CYS A 116 0.34 -6.45 -7.00
N ASP A 117 1.13 -6.58 -5.94
CA ASP A 117 0.81 -7.41 -4.76
C ASP A 117 0.67 -6.60 -3.46
N LEU A 118 0.95 -5.30 -3.52
CA LEU A 118 0.74 -4.34 -2.44
C LEU A 118 0.60 -2.94 -3.02
N ALA A 119 -0.38 -2.17 -2.54
CA ALA A 119 -0.51 -0.76 -2.86
C ALA A 119 -0.21 0.10 -1.63
N ILE A 120 0.68 1.09 -1.77
CA ILE A 120 0.98 2.06 -0.72
C ILE A 120 0.59 3.44 -1.22
N LEU A 121 -0.39 4.05 -0.58
CA LEU A 121 -0.95 5.35 -0.96
C LEU A 121 -0.53 6.45 0.03
N SER A 122 -0.48 7.69 -0.44
CA SER A 122 -0.26 8.84 0.42
C SER A 122 -1.49 9.12 1.30
N ASN A 123 -1.27 9.57 2.56
CA ASN A 123 -2.31 10.05 3.48
C ASN A 123 -3.21 11.15 2.89
N LYS A 124 -2.73 11.86 1.85
CA LYS A 124 -3.51 12.88 1.11
C LYS A 124 -4.76 12.34 0.42
N ILE A 125 -4.98 11.02 0.44
CA ILE A 125 -6.23 10.39 0.00
C ILE A 125 -7.29 10.38 1.10
N LEU A 126 -6.88 10.49 2.36
CA LEU A 126 -7.80 10.51 3.50
C LEU A 126 -8.58 11.83 3.54
N PRO A 127 -9.82 11.82 4.03
CA PRO A 127 -10.60 13.03 4.26
C PRO A 127 -9.85 14.00 5.19
N ASP A 128 -9.86 15.29 4.84
CA ASP A 128 -9.24 16.35 5.63
C ASP A 128 -10.11 17.62 5.49
N GLU A 129 -10.63 18.12 6.59
CA GLU A 129 -11.43 19.34 6.67
C GLU A 129 -10.72 20.55 6.08
N LYS A 130 -9.38 20.61 6.16
CA LYS A 130 -8.58 21.69 5.55
C LYS A 130 -8.75 21.77 4.03
N ASN A 131 -9.17 20.68 3.41
CA ASN A 131 -9.41 20.59 1.97
C ASN A 131 -10.89 20.81 1.58
N GLU A 132 -11.79 21.05 2.54
CA GLU A 132 -13.24 21.16 2.35
C GLU A 132 -13.63 22.25 1.33
N LYS A 133 -12.86 23.33 1.25
CA LYS A 133 -13.07 24.39 0.22
C LYS A 133 -12.94 23.88 -1.23
N LYS A 134 -12.28 22.75 -1.45
CA LYS A 134 -12.06 22.16 -2.78
C LYS A 134 -12.97 20.97 -3.03
N MET A 135 -13.34 20.24 -2.00
CA MET A 135 -14.15 19.03 -2.06
C MET A 135 -14.72 18.76 -0.68
N SER A 136 -16.01 18.48 -0.57
CA SER A 136 -16.63 18.16 0.72
C SER A 136 -15.97 16.97 1.39
N VAL A 137 -16.07 16.86 2.71
CA VAL A 137 -15.51 15.73 3.46
C VAL A 137 -16.16 14.43 3.01
N GLU A 138 -17.47 14.46 2.73
CA GLU A 138 -18.23 13.32 2.20
C GLU A 138 -17.70 12.85 0.84
N ASP A 139 -17.44 13.78 -0.08
CA ASP A 139 -16.88 13.44 -1.39
C ASP A 139 -15.44 12.92 -1.29
N GLN A 140 -14.65 13.45 -0.34
CA GLN A 140 -13.31 12.93 -0.04
C GLN A 140 -13.40 11.50 0.50
N GLN A 141 -14.33 11.22 1.43
CA GLN A 141 -14.58 9.90 1.98
C GLN A 141 -15.01 8.92 0.87
N LYS A 142 -15.96 9.32 0.04
CA LYS A 142 -16.41 8.51 -1.11
C LYS A 142 -15.25 8.14 -2.04
N ARG A 143 -14.38 9.09 -2.35
CA ARG A 143 -13.18 8.83 -3.17
C ARG A 143 -12.23 7.82 -2.52
N TYR A 144 -12.03 7.92 -1.22
CA TYR A 144 -11.22 6.94 -0.47
C TYR A 144 -11.84 5.54 -0.55
N GLU A 145 -13.16 5.44 -0.36
CA GLU A 145 -13.88 4.17 -0.43
C GLU A 145 -13.85 3.56 -1.82
N GLU A 146 -14.02 4.36 -2.88
CA GLU A 146 -13.89 3.90 -4.28
C GLU A 146 -12.48 3.36 -4.59
N LEU A 147 -11.44 3.96 -3.98
CA LEU A 147 -10.08 3.43 -4.09
C LEU A 147 -9.90 2.12 -3.34
N ALA A 148 -10.41 2.02 -2.11
CA ALA A 148 -10.36 0.79 -1.34
C ALA A 148 -11.08 -0.34 -2.06
N GLU A 149 -12.29 -0.09 -2.58
CA GLU A 149 -13.05 -1.05 -3.39
C GLU A 149 -12.25 -1.53 -4.62
N LYS A 150 -11.61 -0.61 -5.33
CA LYS A 150 -10.75 -0.94 -6.46
C LYS A 150 -9.65 -1.94 -6.09
N PHE A 151 -8.96 -1.72 -4.97
CA PHE A 151 -7.90 -2.62 -4.53
C PHE A 151 -8.44 -3.94 -3.98
N VAL A 152 -9.60 -3.93 -3.34
CA VAL A 152 -10.32 -5.16 -2.95
C VAL A 152 -10.69 -6.01 -4.17
N LEU A 153 -11.20 -5.37 -5.24
CA LEU A 153 -11.52 -6.06 -6.50
C LEU A 153 -10.28 -6.66 -7.18
N LEU A 154 -9.12 -6.03 -7.04
CA LEU A 154 -7.84 -6.53 -7.56
C LEU A 154 -7.20 -7.59 -6.65
N ASP A 155 -7.78 -7.87 -5.49
CA ASP A 155 -7.19 -8.69 -4.41
C ASP A 155 -5.78 -8.20 -4.00
N VAL A 156 -5.60 -6.89 -3.97
CA VAL A 156 -4.34 -6.23 -3.60
C VAL A 156 -4.54 -5.50 -2.27
N PRO A 157 -3.82 -5.86 -1.20
CA PRO A 157 -3.88 -5.11 0.04
C PRO A 157 -3.37 -3.68 -0.17
N MET A 158 -4.04 -2.72 0.50
CA MET A 158 -3.73 -1.29 0.41
C MET A 158 -3.30 -0.75 1.77
N ILE A 159 -2.19 -0.06 1.82
CA ILE A 159 -1.73 0.71 2.99
C ILE A 159 -1.87 2.19 2.67
N VAL A 160 -2.39 2.97 3.61
CA VAL A 160 -2.30 4.43 3.58
C VAL A 160 -1.14 4.85 4.48
N ASP A 161 -0.07 5.32 3.85
CA ASP A 161 1.11 5.82 4.54
C ASP A 161 0.82 7.13 5.26
N ARG A 162 1.16 7.20 6.55
CA ARG A 162 0.99 8.38 7.39
C ARG A 162 2.31 8.90 7.96
N SER A 163 3.43 8.42 7.44
CA SER A 163 4.77 8.85 7.89
C SER A 163 4.98 10.36 7.79
N ALA A 164 4.33 11.00 6.82
CA ALA A 164 4.37 12.46 6.66
C ALA A 164 3.62 13.23 7.75
N ASP A 165 2.68 12.60 8.46
CA ASP A 165 1.94 13.21 9.57
C ASP A 165 2.77 13.27 10.86
N GLU A 166 3.84 12.46 10.92
CA GLU A 166 4.66 12.34 12.11
C GLU A 166 5.58 13.55 12.28
N LYS A 167 5.42 14.23 13.42
CA LYS A 167 6.22 15.41 13.77
C LYS A 167 7.59 15.06 14.38
N LYS A 168 7.70 13.87 14.98
CA LYS A 168 8.92 13.40 15.64
C LYS A 168 9.71 12.47 14.74
N ASN A 169 11.03 12.59 14.75
CA ASN A 169 11.92 11.73 13.97
C ASN A 169 11.80 10.26 14.39
N ASP A 170 11.59 9.97 15.68
CA ASP A 170 11.46 8.60 16.19
C ASP A 170 10.24 7.88 15.58
N ALA A 171 9.10 8.57 15.45
CA ALA A 171 7.90 8.02 14.83
C ALA A 171 8.10 7.75 13.32
N LYS A 172 8.90 8.58 12.63
CA LYS A 172 9.28 8.30 11.24
C LYS A 172 10.17 7.06 11.12
N VAL A 173 11.02 6.81 12.10
CA VAL A 173 11.85 5.58 12.17
C VAL A 173 10.98 4.35 12.35
N GLU A 174 9.89 4.43 13.11
CA GLU A 174 8.94 3.32 13.27
C GLU A 174 8.28 2.94 11.95
N TRP A 175 7.91 3.91 11.11
CA TRP A 175 7.40 3.64 9.76
C TRP A 175 8.42 2.90 8.89
N SER A 176 9.71 3.23 9.01
CA SER A 176 10.76 2.49 8.30
C SER A 176 10.82 1.02 8.72
N LYS A 177 10.62 0.71 10.02
CA LYS A 177 10.54 -0.67 10.51
C LYS A 177 9.34 -1.42 9.96
N VAL A 178 8.19 -0.74 9.79
CA VAL A 178 7.00 -1.35 9.16
C VAL A 178 7.33 -1.77 7.72
N TYR A 179 7.93 -0.88 6.95
CA TYR A 179 8.30 -1.19 5.56
C TYR A 179 9.43 -2.23 5.49
N GLU A 180 10.41 -2.17 6.38
CA GLU A 180 11.42 -3.22 6.51
C GLU A 180 10.75 -4.58 6.76
N ALA A 181 9.80 -4.67 7.70
CA ALA A 181 9.08 -5.90 7.97
C ALA A 181 8.29 -6.43 6.77
N ILE A 182 7.73 -5.55 5.91
CA ILE A 182 6.94 -5.94 4.73
C ILE A 182 7.83 -6.42 3.57
N PHE A 183 8.98 -5.75 3.37
CA PHE A 183 9.84 -5.94 2.20
C PHE A 183 11.11 -6.76 2.49
N ALA A 184 11.50 -6.94 3.78
CA ALA A 184 12.63 -7.78 4.12
C ALA A 184 12.41 -9.20 3.58
N GLN A 185 13.38 -9.68 2.84
CA GLN A 185 13.47 -11.11 2.54
C GLN A 185 13.71 -11.82 3.87
N THR A 186 12.97 -12.90 4.13
CA THR A 186 13.34 -13.82 5.18
C THR A 186 14.66 -14.44 4.71
N ASP A 187 15.77 -14.01 5.29
CA ASP A 187 16.97 -14.81 5.23
C ASP A 187 16.56 -16.18 5.75
N SER A 188 16.64 -17.18 4.88
CA SER A 188 16.44 -18.58 5.26
C SER A 188 17.39 -18.81 6.41
N ALA A 189 16.82 -18.90 7.61
CA ALA A 189 17.52 -18.93 8.86
C ALA A 189 18.69 -19.92 8.76
N ASP A 190 19.80 -19.39 9.13
CA ASP A 190 20.95 -20.07 9.69
C ASP A 190 20.53 -21.33 10.50
N SER A 191 20.38 -22.46 9.79
CA SER A 191 20.19 -23.77 10.40
C SER A 191 21.56 -24.43 10.65
N SER A 192 22.56 -23.62 10.97
CA SER A 192 23.89 -24.09 11.29
C SER A 192 24.38 -23.45 12.59
N ALA A 193 23.89 -23.93 13.70
CA ALA A 193 24.67 -24.02 14.95
C ALA A 193 23.83 -24.62 16.09
N ILE A 194 23.63 -25.93 16.13
CA ILE A 194 23.68 -26.65 17.38
C ILE A 194 24.37 -28.02 17.06
N ASN A 195 25.65 -28.05 17.24
CA ASN A 195 26.41 -29.24 17.61
C ASN A 195 26.93 -29.02 19.01
#